data_b3f5a2e285ba364ac166363eca4a6e44
#
_entry.id   b3f5a2e285ba364ac166363eca4a6e44
#
_cell.length_a   1.000
_cell.length_b   1.000
_cell.length_c   1.000
_cell.angle_alpha   90.00
_cell.angle_beta   90.00
_cell.angle_gamma   90.00
#
_symmetry.space_group_name_H-M   'P 1'
#
loop_
_entity.id
_entity.type
_entity.pdbx_description
1 polymer ?
#
loop_
_entity_poly.entity_id
_entity_poly.type
_entity_poly.pdbx_seq_one_letter_code
_entity_poly.pdbx_strand_id
1 'polypeptide(L)'
;MTSTLRTVSRNFLSHIRDVIKTKRTRDRERVFVLEGTKPIVELLQSAPNQLVCIVVSPGFFERQPPEIKDLLLSSGCTVYSCPDETLAQLSHLDTSSGALAIVHQPTWDQSAILAQPRVFGLYGDMLQDPANIGTIIRTAAGLNVSALWMAPHSVDVFNPKVVRATAGSLFQLPIFSQTSIESLLSLGCTIMAADVETSADTVPIRSIQTIPARTIVAIGSESRGLSEAVLNAATLRFTIPLKPGVESLNAATAAAIALFHLSGLPTETAQS
;
A
#
# COMPACT_ATOMS: atom_id res chain seq x y z
N MET A 1 -19.63 16.54 -26.82
CA MET A 1 -19.24 17.77 -26.09
C MET A 1 -17.74 17.75 -25.96
N THR A 2 -17.03 18.66 -26.61
CA THR A 2 -15.57 18.79 -26.49
C THR A 2 -15.23 19.21 -25.05
N SER A 3 -14.77 18.29 -24.25
CA SER A 3 -14.31 18.56 -22.89
C SER A 3 -13.05 19.43 -22.99
N THR A 4 -13.18 20.70 -22.64
CA THR A 4 -12.07 21.66 -22.68
C THR A 4 -11.33 21.61 -21.33
N LEU A 5 -9.99 21.63 -21.38
CA LEU A 5 -9.18 21.75 -20.15
C LEU A 5 -9.57 23.02 -19.39
N ARG A 6 -9.83 22.88 -18.09
CA ARG A 6 -10.12 24.03 -17.22
C ARG A 6 -8.83 24.57 -16.62
N THR A 7 -8.64 25.87 -16.61
CA THR A 7 -7.49 26.47 -15.91
C THR A 7 -7.63 26.28 -14.41
N VAL A 8 -6.57 25.81 -13.78
CA VAL A 8 -6.52 25.60 -12.33
C VAL A 8 -6.56 26.96 -11.59
N SER A 9 -7.37 27.08 -10.53
CA SER A 9 -7.39 28.29 -9.69
C SER A 9 -6.30 28.23 -8.60
N ARG A 10 -5.92 29.42 -8.07
CA ARG A 10 -4.96 29.52 -6.96
C ARG A 10 -5.44 28.76 -5.71
N ASN A 11 -6.71 28.85 -5.38
CA ASN A 11 -7.29 28.16 -4.23
C ASN A 11 -7.23 26.64 -4.41
N PHE A 12 -7.48 26.16 -5.62
CA PHE A 12 -7.41 24.74 -5.90
C PHE A 12 -5.96 24.21 -5.88
N LEU A 13 -5.00 25.02 -6.33
CA LEU A 13 -3.57 24.69 -6.18
C LEU A 13 -3.14 24.59 -4.69
N SER A 14 -3.66 25.50 -3.85
CA SER A 14 -3.44 25.42 -2.40
C SER A 14 -4.02 24.13 -1.82
N HIS A 15 -5.24 23.79 -2.23
CA HIS A 15 -5.88 22.54 -1.81
C HIS A 15 -5.06 21.30 -2.24
N ILE A 16 -4.58 21.23 -3.48
CA ILE A 16 -3.70 20.12 -3.92
C ILE A 16 -2.46 20.03 -3.03
N ARG A 17 -1.82 21.17 -2.71
CA ARG A 17 -0.67 21.19 -1.79
C ARG A 17 -1.02 20.64 -0.41
N ASP A 18 -2.19 20.94 0.10
CA ASP A 18 -2.67 20.45 1.40
C ASP A 18 -2.91 18.93 1.36
N VAL A 19 -3.50 18.39 0.31
CA VAL A 19 -3.65 16.95 0.12
C VAL A 19 -2.28 16.26 0.05
N ILE A 20 -1.32 16.84 -0.67
CA ILE A 20 0.04 16.33 -0.77
C ILE A 20 0.72 16.29 0.60
N LYS A 21 0.71 17.40 1.34
CA LYS A 21 1.52 17.59 2.54
C LYS A 21 0.89 17.04 3.81
N THR A 22 -0.43 17.05 3.92
CA THR A 22 -1.14 16.91 5.19
C THR A 22 -1.98 15.64 5.26
N LYS A 23 -1.56 14.68 6.11
CA LYS A 23 -2.36 13.46 6.38
C LYS A 23 -3.80 13.80 6.80
N ARG A 24 -3.97 14.79 7.69
CA ARG A 24 -5.29 15.23 8.18
C ARG A 24 -6.24 15.61 7.04
N THR A 25 -5.74 16.27 5.98
CA THR A 25 -6.54 16.63 4.80
C THR A 25 -6.94 15.38 4.03
N ARG A 26 -5.99 14.46 3.78
CA ARG A 26 -6.26 13.18 3.11
C ARG A 26 -7.31 12.34 3.85
N ASP A 27 -7.21 12.26 5.16
CA ASP A 27 -8.13 11.47 5.99
C ASP A 27 -9.53 12.09 6.03
N ARG A 28 -9.61 13.43 6.18
CA ARG A 28 -10.89 14.16 6.22
C ARG A 28 -11.67 14.02 4.91
N GLU A 29 -10.98 14.14 3.79
CA GLU A 29 -11.59 14.16 2.47
C GLU A 29 -11.59 12.80 1.79
N ARG A 30 -10.93 11.82 2.40
CA ARG A 30 -10.80 10.45 1.87
C ARG A 30 -10.20 10.44 0.46
N VAL A 31 -9.18 11.28 0.23
CA VAL A 31 -8.48 11.40 -1.05
C VAL A 31 -6.97 11.34 -0.86
N PHE A 32 -6.26 11.14 -1.96
CA PHE A 32 -4.81 11.24 -2.03
C PHE A 32 -4.38 11.69 -3.42
N VAL A 33 -3.08 11.99 -3.60
CA VAL A 33 -2.51 12.38 -4.89
C VAL A 33 -1.80 11.19 -5.52
N LEU A 34 -2.19 10.92 -6.77
CA LEU A 34 -1.53 9.97 -7.65
C LEU A 34 -0.73 10.75 -8.69
N GLU A 35 0.57 10.51 -8.79
CA GLU A 35 1.46 11.21 -9.73
C GLU A 35 2.01 10.24 -10.77
N GLY A 36 2.05 10.67 -12.02
CA GLY A 36 2.61 9.91 -13.14
C GLY A 36 1.59 9.49 -14.18
N THR A 37 2.03 9.45 -15.43
CA THR A 37 1.16 9.11 -16.57
C THR A 37 0.63 7.69 -16.48
N LYS A 38 1.54 6.74 -16.28
CA LYS A 38 1.17 5.31 -16.28
C LYS A 38 0.10 4.97 -15.24
N PRO A 39 0.27 5.27 -13.93
CA PRO A 39 -0.74 4.93 -12.93
C PRO A 39 -2.07 5.67 -13.13
N ILE A 40 -2.06 6.90 -13.66
CA ILE A 40 -3.30 7.64 -13.98
C ILE A 40 -4.04 6.97 -15.14
N VAL A 41 -3.34 6.58 -16.20
CA VAL A 41 -3.94 5.87 -17.35
C VAL A 41 -4.48 4.51 -16.95
N GLU A 42 -3.74 3.74 -16.16
CA GLU A 42 -4.20 2.45 -15.64
C GLU A 42 -5.47 2.61 -14.79
N LEU A 43 -5.53 3.64 -13.94
CA LEU A 43 -6.71 3.93 -13.13
C LEU A 43 -7.90 4.38 -13.97
N LEU A 44 -7.67 5.19 -14.99
CA LEU A 44 -8.70 5.60 -15.96
C LEU A 44 -9.34 4.40 -16.66
N GLN A 45 -8.55 3.38 -16.96
CA GLN A 45 -9.01 2.17 -17.66
C GLN A 45 -9.72 1.18 -16.73
N SER A 46 -9.25 1.07 -15.47
CA SER A 46 -9.74 0.04 -14.54
C SER A 46 -10.82 0.53 -13.57
N ALA A 47 -10.73 1.78 -13.11
CA ALA A 47 -11.62 2.33 -12.09
C ALA A 47 -11.76 3.87 -12.20
N PRO A 48 -12.30 4.41 -13.32
CA PRO A 48 -12.37 5.85 -13.54
C PRO A 48 -13.19 6.60 -12.48
N ASN A 49 -14.12 5.94 -11.83
CA ASN A 49 -14.93 6.49 -10.73
C ASN A 49 -14.13 6.78 -9.45
N GLN A 50 -12.91 6.29 -9.33
CA GLN A 50 -12.01 6.65 -8.24
C GLN A 50 -11.38 8.03 -8.43
N LEU A 51 -11.38 8.57 -9.66
CA LEU A 51 -10.79 9.86 -9.95
C LEU A 51 -11.71 11.01 -9.56
N VAL A 52 -11.21 11.93 -8.75
CA VAL A 52 -11.88 13.20 -8.43
C VAL A 52 -11.59 14.23 -9.52
N CYS A 53 -10.32 14.37 -9.88
CA CYS A 53 -9.87 15.22 -10.98
C CYS A 53 -8.47 14.84 -11.44
N ILE A 54 -8.10 15.33 -12.64
CA ILE A 54 -6.75 15.20 -13.19
C ILE A 54 -6.21 16.60 -13.43
N VAL A 55 -4.93 16.80 -13.17
CA VAL A 55 -4.22 18.06 -13.46
C VAL A 55 -3.05 17.75 -14.37
N VAL A 56 -2.99 18.38 -15.52
CA VAL A 56 -1.94 18.18 -16.53
C VAL A 56 -1.28 19.49 -16.87
N SER A 57 0.00 19.43 -17.27
CA SER A 57 0.62 20.59 -17.89
C SER A 57 0.31 20.63 -19.39
N PRO A 58 0.29 21.84 -20.01
CA PRO A 58 0.11 21.96 -21.46
C PRO A 58 1.15 21.17 -22.23
N GLY A 59 2.42 21.26 -21.84
CA GLY A 59 3.51 20.54 -22.50
C GLY A 59 3.38 19.02 -22.38
N PHE A 60 2.87 18.51 -21.25
CA PHE A 60 2.53 17.10 -21.11
C PHE A 60 1.41 16.70 -22.05
N PHE A 61 0.29 17.43 -22.00
CA PHE A 61 -0.93 17.10 -22.77
C PHE A 61 -0.66 17.10 -24.28
N GLU A 62 0.10 18.07 -24.77
CA GLU A 62 0.46 18.15 -26.19
C GLU A 62 1.25 16.94 -26.68
N ARG A 63 2.17 16.43 -25.87
CA ARG A 63 3.01 15.26 -26.20
C ARG A 63 2.28 13.92 -26.13
N GLN A 64 1.06 13.85 -25.56
CA GLN A 64 0.36 12.58 -25.46
C GLN A 64 -0.20 12.15 -26.82
N PRO A 65 -0.22 10.82 -27.08
CA PRO A 65 -0.92 10.26 -28.26
C PRO A 65 -2.43 10.60 -28.23
N PRO A 66 -3.09 10.64 -29.40
CA PRO A 66 -4.52 10.94 -29.47
C PRO A 66 -5.38 10.08 -28.54
N GLU A 67 -5.08 8.79 -28.43
CA GLU A 67 -5.82 7.81 -27.62
C GLU A 67 -5.78 8.18 -26.14
N ILE A 68 -4.66 8.68 -25.63
CA ILE A 68 -4.52 9.12 -24.23
C ILE A 68 -5.23 10.45 -24.02
N LYS A 69 -5.17 11.37 -24.99
CA LYS A 69 -5.93 12.64 -24.92
C LYS A 69 -7.44 12.38 -24.86
N ASP A 70 -7.92 11.50 -25.71
CA ASP A 70 -9.34 11.11 -25.76
C ASP A 70 -9.75 10.42 -24.46
N LEU A 71 -8.91 9.53 -23.92
CA LEU A 71 -9.16 8.87 -22.63
C LEU A 71 -9.26 9.88 -21.49
N LEU A 72 -8.34 10.85 -21.42
CA LEU A 72 -8.36 11.92 -20.41
C LEU A 72 -9.63 12.78 -20.53
N LEU A 73 -10.00 13.18 -21.74
CA LEU A 73 -11.14 14.06 -21.99
C LEU A 73 -12.51 13.35 -21.86
N SER A 74 -12.56 12.05 -22.09
CA SER A 74 -13.76 11.22 -21.92
C SER A 74 -13.93 10.59 -20.54
N SER A 75 -12.98 10.83 -19.63
CA SER A 75 -12.90 10.20 -18.30
C SER A 75 -14.12 10.45 -17.38
N GLY A 76 -14.95 11.43 -17.68
CA GLY A 76 -16.05 11.86 -16.80
C GLY A 76 -15.59 12.72 -15.62
N CYS A 77 -14.30 12.80 -15.31
CA CYS A 77 -13.76 13.69 -14.29
C CYS A 77 -13.29 15.03 -14.90
N THR A 78 -13.16 16.07 -14.05
CA THR A 78 -12.65 17.36 -14.52
C THR A 78 -11.14 17.29 -14.76
N VAL A 79 -10.70 17.67 -15.97
CA VAL A 79 -9.28 17.81 -16.29
C VAL A 79 -8.89 19.28 -16.25
N TYR A 80 -7.90 19.59 -15.41
CA TYR A 80 -7.35 20.92 -15.25
C TYR A 80 -6.02 21.08 -15.98
N SER A 81 -5.83 22.27 -16.55
CA SER A 81 -4.54 22.71 -17.08
C SER A 81 -3.81 23.54 -16.03
N CYS A 82 -2.55 23.22 -15.79
CA CYS A 82 -1.66 23.90 -14.85
C CYS A 82 -0.31 24.16 -15.54
N PRO A 83 0.27 25.39 -15.42
CA PRO A 83 1.60 25.65 -16.00
C PRO A 83 2.64 24.63 -15.55
N ASP A 84 3.55 24.24 -16.46
CA ASP A 84 4.58 23.22 -16.21
C ASP A 84 5.41 23.52 -14.95
N GLU A 85 5.84 24.78 -14.76
CA GLU A 85 6.60 25.21 -13.58
C GLU A 85 5.81 25.04 -12.27
N THR A 86 4.51 25.38 -12.30
CA THR A 86 3.63 25.26 -11.13
C THR A 86 3.40 23.78 -10.79
N LEU A 87 3.19 22.93 -11.79
CA LEU A 87 3.01 21.50 -11.60
C LEU A 87 4.30 20.85 -11.09
N ALA A 88 5.47 21.27 -11.59
CA ALA A 88 6.76 20.81 -11.10
C ALA A 88 6.97 21.14 -9.60
N GLN A 89 6.50 22.29 -9.12
CA GLN A 89 6.55 22.65 -7.69
C GLN A 89 5.62 21.80 -6.80
N LEU A 90 4.60 21.15 -7.37
CA LEU A 90 3.71 20.23 -6.67
C LEU A 90 4.26 18.80 -6.69
N SER A 91 5.11 18.49 -7.65
CA SER A 91 5.71 17.17 -7.82
C SER A 91 6.67 16.83 -6.68
N HIS A 92 6.68 15.56 -6.28
CA HIS A 92 7.70 14.97 -5.42
C HIS A 92 8.78 14.21 -6.22
N LEU A 93 8.72 14.29 -7.55
CA LEU A 93 9.72 13.70 -8.44
C LEU A 93 10.84 14.72 -8.74
N ASP A 94 12.05 14.25 -8.90
CA ASP A 94 13.19 15.07 -9.36
C ASP A 94 12.88 15.70 -10.73
N THR A 95 12.11 14.97 -11.54
CA THR A 95 11.56 15.47 -12.80
C THR A 95 10.06 15.21 -12.80
N SER A 96 9.25 16.30 -12.82
CA SER A 96 7.79 16.18 -12.87
C SER A 96 7.34 15.39 -14.09
N SER A 97 6.40 14.47 -13.88
CA SER A 97 5.77 13.71 -14.97
C SER A 97 4.87 14.57 -15.86
N GLY A 98 4.51 15.78 -15.42
CA GLY A 98 3.56 16.65 -16.10
C GLY A 98 2.08 16.29 -15.89
N ALA A 99 1.79 15.29 -15.06
CA ALA A 99 0.44 14.88 -14.71
C ALA A 99 0.33 14.42 -13.25
N LEU A 100 -0.73 14.84 -12.57
CA LEU A 100 -1.16 14.33 -11.28
C LEU A 100 -2.69 14.20 -11.23
N ALA A 101 -3.21 13.36 -10.35
CA ALA A 101 -4.64 13.21 -10.10
C ALA A 101 -4.94 13.26 -8.61
N ILE A 102 -6.08 13.81 -8.23
CA ILE A 102 -6.69 13.58 -6.92
C ILE A 102 -7.59 12.36 -7.08
N VAL A 103 -7.43 11.40 -6.18
CA VAL A 103 -8.06 10.08 -6.24
C VAL A 103 -8.71 9.77 -4.90
N HIS A 104 -9.88 9.15 -4.90
CA HIS A 104 -10.50 8.64 -3.68
C HIS A 104 -9.68 7.51 -3.07
N GLN A 105 -9.58 7.48 -1.75
CA GLN A 105 -8.99 6.35 -1.04
C GLN A 105 -9.88 5.12 -1.25
N PRO A 106 -9.32 3.96 -1.66
CA PRO A 106 -10.09 2.74 -1.76
C PRO A 106 -10.75 2.38 -0.43
N THR A 107 -11.94 1.82 -0.49
CA THR A 107 -12.66 1.30 0.68
C THR A 107 -12.81 -0.21 0.54
N TRP A 108 -12.57 -0.92 1.63
CA TRP A 108 -12.58 -2.37 1.66
C TRP A 108 -13.49 -2.88 2.79
N ASP A 109 -14.15 -3.99 2.55
CA ASP A 109 -14.94 -4.69 3.55
C ASP A 109 -14.08 -5.75 4.24
N GLN A 110 -13.59 -5.42 5.45
CA GLN A 110 -12.79 -6.33 6.26
C GLN A 110 -13.56 -7.61 6.62
N SER A 111 -14.86 -7.49 6.90
CA SER A 111 -15.68 -8.63 7.28
C SER A 111 -15.83 -9.63 6.14
N ALA A 112 -16.02 -9.15 4.92
CA ALA A 112 -16.06 -9.98 3.72
C ALA A 112 -14.73 -10.71 3.46
N ILE A 113 -13.60 -10.05 3.72
CA ILE A 113 -12.27 -10.67 3.59
C ILE A 113 -12.09 -11.77 4.63
N LEU A 114 -12.40 -11.48 5.90
CA LEU A 114 -12.24 -12.44 7.00
C LEU A 114 -13.26 -13.59 6.96
N ALA A 115 -14.36 -13.44 6.21
CA ALA A 115 -15.32 -14.52 5.99
C ALA A 115 -14.84 -15.58 4.96
N GLN A 116 -13.76 -15.32 4.25
CA GLN A 116 -13.23 -16.27 3.27
C GLN A 116 -12.71 -17.55 3.95
N PRO A 117 -12.81 -18.71 3.29
CA PRO A 117 -12.33 -19.97 3.84
C PRO A 117 -10.84 -19.98 4.16
N ARG A 118 -10.05 -19.24 3.38
CA ARG A 118 -8.61 -19.02 3.58
C ARG A 118 -8.33 -17.53 3.59
N VAL A 119 -7.65 -17.07 4.63
CA VAL A 119 -7.14 -15.71 4.76
C VAL A 119 -5.63 -15.81 4.98
N PHE A 120 -4.87 -15.26 4.04
CA PHE A 120 -3.42 -15.13 4.18
C PHE A 120 -3.08 -13.64 4.12
N GLY A 121 -2.78 -13.06 5.26
CA GLY A 121 -2.61 -11.62 5.42
C GLY A 121 -1.26 -11.20 5.95
N LEU A 122 -1.02 -9.91 5.93
CA LEU A 122 0.18 -9.28 6.48
C LEU A 122 -0.19 -8.24 7.54
N TYR A 123 0.55 -8.19 8.63
CA TYR A 123 0.50 -7.16 9.65
C TYR A 123 1.81 -6.40 9.69
N GLY A 124 1.76 -5.10 9.42
CA GLY A 124 2.91 -4.20 9.52
C GLY A 124 2.94 -3.52 10.87
N ASP A 125 3.88 -3.91 11.71
CA ASP A 125 4.00 -3.40 13.09
C ASP A 125 4.91 -2.17 13.14
N MET A 126 4.29 -0.99 13.30
CA MET A 126 4.96 0.32 13.41
C MET A 126 6.00 0.60 12.31
N LEU A 127 5.74 0.15 11.09
CA LEU A 127 6.59 0.41 9.94
C LEU A 127 6.58 1.89 9.58
N GLN A 128 7.77 2.52 9.47
CA GLN A 128 7.92 3.97 9.31
C GLN A 128 8.45 4.39 7.94
N ASP A 129 9.25 3.54 7.26
CA ASP A 129 9.85 3.90 5.99
C ASP A 129 8.85 3.79 4.84
N PRO A 130 8.54 4.90 4.13
CA PRO A 130 7.65 4.91 2.99
C PRO A 130 8.07 3.98 1.85
N ALA A 131 9.38 3.80 1.61
CA ALA A 131 9.89 2.96 0.55
C ALA A 131 9.64 1.48 0.86
N ASN A 132 9.86 1.07 2.12
CA ASN A 132 9.58 -0.28 2.57
C ASN A 132 8.09 -0.61 2.47
N ILE A 133 7.21 0.28 2.97
CA ILE A 133 5.76 0.06 2.88
C ILE A 133 5.30 -0.04 1.42
N GLY A 134 5.75 0.84 0.55
CA GLY A 134 5.38 0.77 -0.87
C GLY A 134 5.82 -0.54 -1.52
N THR A 135 7.03 -1.02 -1.18
CA THR A 135 7.55 -2.31 -1.66
C THR A 135 6.76 -3.48 -1.09
N ILE A 136 6.41 -3.44 0.19
CA ILE A 136 5.58 -4.46 0.86
C ILE A 136 4.20 -4.54 0.19
N ILE A 137 3.53 -3.41 -0.03
CA ILE A 137 2.21 -3.36 -0.71
C ILE A 137 2.31 -4.00 -2.10
N ARG A 138 3.33 -3.64 -2.87
CA ARG A 138 3.54 -4.20 -4.21
C ARG A 138 3.78 -5.71 -4.18
N THR A 139 4.60 -6.19 -3.26
CA THR A 139 4.89 -7.62 -3.08
C THR A 139 3.65 -8.38 -2.63
N ALA A 140 2.93 -7.86 -1.63
CA ALA A 140 1.73 -8.49 -1.09
C ALA A 140 0.63 -8.61 -2.15
N ALA A 141 0.40 -7.55 -2.94
CA ALA A 141 -0.54 -7.60 -4.06
C ALA A 141 -0.12 -8.65 -5.11
N GLY A 142 1.17 -8.70 -5.45
CA GLY A 142 1.69 -9.66 -6.44
C GLY A 142 1.65 -11.12 -5.97
N LEU A 143 1.63 -11.36 -4.66
CA LEU A 143 1.53 -12.69 -4.05
C LEU A 143 0.11 -13.06 -3.60
N ASN A 144 -0.89 -12.28 -4.03
CA ASN A 144 -2.30 -12.51 -3.72
C ASN A 144 -2.59 -12.60 -2.20
N VAL A 145 -1.92 -11.72 -1.42
CA VAL A 145 -2.21 -11.56 0.01
C VAL A 145 -3.61 -10.99 0.18
N SER A 146 -4.39 -11.55 1.10
CA SER A 146 -5.80 -11.18 1.29
C SER A 146 -5.98 -9.73 1.74
N ALA A 147 -5.11 -9.24 2.62
CA ALA A 147 -5.08 -7.86 3.09
C ALA A 147 -3.78 -7.52 3.84
N LEU A 148 -3.51 -6.23 3.96
CA LEU A 148 -2.48 -5.64 4.82
C LEU A 148 -3.16 -4.88 5.96
N TRP A 149 -2.84 -5.23 7.20
CA TRP A 149 -3.20 -4.48 8.39
C TRP A 149 -1.98 -3.72 8.92
N MET A 150 -2.16 -2.45 9.22
CA MET A 150 -1.09 -1.58 9.70
C MET A 150 -1.37 -1.19 11.14
N ALA A 151 -0.41 -1.42 12.02
CA ALA A 151 -0.46 -0.99 13.42
C ALA A 151 -0.66 0.54 13.55
N PRO A 152 -1.22 1.01 14.67
CA PRO A 152 -1.15 2.41 15.04
C PRO A 152 0.29 2.95 14.94
N HIS A 153 0.42 4.23 14.61
CA HIS A 153 1.72 4.90 14.44
C HIS A 153 2.58 4.41 13.26
N SER A 154 2.05 3.57 12.36
CA SER A 154 2.70 3.28 11.10
C SER A 154 2.61 4.46 10.13
N VAL A 155 3.49 4.49 9.12
CA VAL A 155 3.47 5.51 8.07
C VAL A 155 2.12 5.55 7.37
N ASP A 156 1.71 6.72 6.93
CA ASP A 156 0.49 6.90 6.15
C ASP A 156 0.65 6.27 4.74
N VAL A 157 -0.15 5.25 4.46
CA VAL A 157 -0.12 4.52 3.17
C VAL A 157 -0.49 5.40 1.97
N PHE A 158 -1.21 6.50 2.21
CA PHE A 158 -1.56 7.50 1.20
C PHE A 158 -0.56 8.67 1.12
N ASN A 159 0.56 8.59 1.84
CA ASN A 159 1.67 9.51 1.66
C ASN A 159 2.19 9.39 0.21
N PRO A 160 2.43 10.49 -0.51
CA PRO A 160 2.87 10.47 -1.91
C PRO A 160 4.10 9.58 -2.17
N LYS A 161 5.03 9.50 -1.21
CA LYS A 161 6.21 8.62 -1.34
C LYS A 161 5.82 7.13 -1.30
N VAL A 162 4.86 6.76 -0.43
CA VAL A 162 4.32 5.38 -0.39
C VAL A 162 3.56 5.08 -1.67
N VAL A 163 2.60 5.94 -2.03
CA VAL A 163 1.78 5.78 -3.25
C VAL A 163 2.64 5.54 -4.47
N ARG A 164 3.70 6.33 -4.65
CA ARG A 164 4.64 6.13 -5.75
C ARG A 164 5.34 4.78 -5.71
N ALA A 165 5.82 4.37 -4.53
CA ALA A 165 6.55 3.11 -4.36
C ALA A 165 5.69 1.87 -4.61
N THR A 166 4.35 1.99 -4.49
CA THR A 166 3.42 0.89 -4.78
C THR A 166 3.29 0.58 -6.27
N ALA A 167 3.68 1.48 -7.15
CA ALA A 167 3.56 1.32 -8.61
C ALA A 167 2.15 0.90 -9.07
N GLY A 168 1.09 1.44 -8.46
CA GLY A 168 -0.31 1.13 -8.77
C GLY A 168 -0.94 0.00 -7.95
N SER A 169 -0.15 -0.81 -7.24
CA SER A 169 -0.67 -1.95 -6.44
C SER A 169 -1.56 -1.53 -5.26
N LEU A 170 -1.59 -0.25 -4.90
CA LEU A 170 -2.43 0.30 -3.84
C LEU A 170 -3.94 0.04 -4.07
N PHE A 171 -4.35 -0.08 -5.33
CA PHE A 171 -5.75 -0.36 -5.71
C PHE A 171 -6.09 -1.85 -5.75
N GLN A 172 -5.10 -2.73 -5.58
CA GLN A 172 -5.24 -4.17 -5.72
C GLN A 172 -5.19 -4.91 -4.37
N LEU A 173 -4.67 -4.25 -3.33
CA LEU A 173 -4.52 -4.84 -2.01
C LEU A 173 -5.43 -4.12 -1.01
N PRO A 174 -6.35 -4.82 -0.34
CA PRO A 174 -7.07 -4.28 0.82
C PRO A 174 -6.09 -3.84 1.91
N ILE A 175 -6.23 -2.59 2.39
CA ILE A 175 -5.35 -2.04 3.42
C ILE A 175 -6.21 -1.45 4.54
N PHE A 176 -5.95 -1.87 5.78
CA PHE A 176 -6.60 -1.40 6.98
C PHE A 176 -5.56 -0.75 7.91
N SER A 177 -5.64 0.56 8.06
CA SER A 177 -4.75 1.32 8.94
C SER A 177 -5.30 1.39 10.36
N GLN A 178 -4.42 1.66 11.34
CA GLN A 178 -4.78 1.83 12.76
C GLN A 178 -5.43 0.57 13.36
N THR A 179 -5.01 -0.62 12.91
CA THR A 179 -5.51 -1.90 13.41
C THR A 179 -4.63 -2.36 14.57
N SER A 180 -5.22 -2.75 15.69
CA SER A 180 -4.48 -3.40 16.77
C SER A 180 -4.37 -4.91 16.52
N ILE A 181 -3.30 -5.53 17.02
CA ILE A 181 -3.09 -6.98 16.84
C ILE A 181 -4.16 -7.79 17.59
N GLU A 182 -4.60 -7.30 18.74
CA GLU A 182 -5.63 -7.93 19.56
C GLU A 182 -6.97 -8.01 18.81
N SER A 183 -7.27 -7.01 17.98
CA SER A 183 -8.50 -7.03 17.16
C SER A 183 -8.47 -8.17 16.14
N LEU A 184 -7.32 -8.49 15.55
CA LEU A 184 -7.18 -9.61 14.62
C LEU A 184 -7.30 -10.96 15.33
N LEU A 185 -6.72 -11.09 16.54
CA LEU A 185 -6.91 -12.28 17.38
C LEU A 185 -8.39 -12.50 17.72
N SER A 186 -9.11 -11.47 18.12
CA SER A 186 -10.53 -11.55 18.45
C SER A 186 -11.41 -11.97 17.26
N LEU A 187 -10.93 -11.74 16.04
CA LEU A 187 -11.54 -12.16 14.79
C LEU A 187 -11.10 -13.57 14.33
N GLY A 188 -10.38 -14.30 15.19
CA GLY A 188 -9.96 -15.67 14.95
C GLY A 188 -8.78 -15.82 13.99
N CYS A 189 -7.95 -14.79 13.84
CA CYS A 189 -6.72 -14.87 13.07
C CYS A 189 -5.59 -15.49 13.91
N THR A 190 -4.73 -16.28 13.27
CA THR A 190 -3.50 -16.82 13.84
C THR A 190 -2.33 -15.94 13.43
N ILE A 191 -1.52 -15.51 14.37
CA ILE A 191 -0.40 -14.61 14.13
C ILE A 191 0.90 -15.41 14.03
N MET A 192 1.58 -15.27 12.91
CA MET A 192 2.92 -15.81 12.68
C MET A 192 3.92 -14.66 12.62
N ALA A 193 4.77 -14.52 13.63
CA ALA A 193 5.68 -13.41 13.81
C ALA A 193 7.07 -13.68 13.22
N ALA A 194 7.52 -12.81 12.30
CA ALA A 194 8.89 -12.84 11.80
C ALA A 194 9.82 -12.18 12.82
N ASP A 195 10.58 -12.98 13.53
CA ASP A 195 11.49 -12.54 14.57
C ASP A 195 12.95 -12.68 14.13
N VAL A 196 13.80 -11.76 14.56
CA VAL A 196 15.24 -11.81 14.34
C VAL A 196 15.95 -12.57 15.47
N GLU A 197 15.32 -12.65 16.65
CA GLU A 197 15.87 -13.35 17.80
C GLU A 197 15.67 -14.86 17.66
N THR A 198 16.77 -15.58 17.77
CA THR A 198 16.74 -17.05 17.84
C THR A 198 16.57 -17.47 19.29
N SER A 199 15.32 -17.66 19.71
CA SER A 199 14.96 -18.21 21.02
C SER A 199 14.56 -19.69 20.88
N ALA A 200 14.34 -20.37 22.02
CA ALA A 200 13.85 -21.76 22.01
C ALA A 200 12.47 -21.90 21.33
N ASP A 201 11.70 -20.81 21.28
CA ASP A 201 10.35 -20.76 20.71
C ASP A 201 10.32 -20.28 19.25
N THR A 202 11.49 -20.01 18.64
CA THR A 202 11.60 -19.53 17.27
C THR A 202 12.06 -20.65 16.33
N VAL A 203 11.27 -20.91 15.28
CA VAL A 203 11.60 -21.93 14.28
C VAL A 203 12.14 -21.32 12.99
N PRO A 204 13.05 -21.99 12.26
CA PRO A 204 13.42 -21.55 10.93
C PRO A 204 12.22 -21.58 9.99
N ILE A 205 12.01 -20.52 9.19
CA ILE A 205 10.87 -20.45 8.26
C ILE A 205 10.76 -21.69 7.36
N ARG A 206 11.88 -22.26 6.96
CA ARG A 206 11.93 -23.47 6.08
C ARG A 206 11.40 -24.74 6.75
N SER A 207 11.30 -24.78 8.08
CA SER A 207 10.73 -25.93 8.80
C SER A 207 9.20 -25.91 8.84
N ILE A 208 8.58 -24.80 8.49
CA ILE A 208 7.12 -24.66 8.44
C ILE A 208 6.61 -25.36 7.19
N GLN A 209 5.72 -26.35 7.36
CA GLN A 209 5.18 -27.16 6.27
C GLN A 209 3.69 -26.89 5.99
N THR A 210 2.96 -26.38 6.99
CA THR A 210 1.55 -26.02 6.89
C THR A 210 1.31 -24.73 7.62
N ILE A 211 0.22 -24.03 7.27
CA ILE A 211 -0.21 -22.81 7.96
C ILE A 211 -1.71 -22.90 8.31
N PRO A 212 -2.16 -22.27 9.39
CA PRO A 212 -3.58 -22.13 9.69
C PRO A 212 -4.36 -21.45 8.57
N ALA A 213 -5.66 -21.78 8.47
CA ALA A 213 -6.53 -21.23 7.42
C ALA A 213 -6.65 -19.70 7.47
N ARG A 214 -6.50 -19.08 8.64
CA ARG A 214 -6.51 -17.63 8.85
C ARG A 214 -5.19 -17.17 9.41
N THR A 215 -4.18 -17.13 8.57
CA THR A 215 -2.81 -16.75 8.92
C THR A 215 -2.54 -15.29 8.62
N ILE A 216 -2.01 -14.57 9.60
CA ILE A 216 -1.47 -13.21 9.47
C ILE A 216 0.01 -13.24 9.80
N VAL A 217 0.84 -12.90 8.82
CA VAL A 217 2.29 -12.77 9.00
C VAL A 217 2.58 -11.38 9.56
N ALA A 218 3.25 -11.29 10.69
CA ALA A 218 3.64 -10.01 11.29
C ALA A 218 5.10 -9.68 10.98
N ILE A 219 5.32 -8.45 10.51
CA ILE A 219 6.65 -7.89 10.20
C ILE A 219 6.82 -6.60 11.00
N GLY A 220 7.92 -6.50 11.73
CA GLY A 220 8.26 -5.37 12.57
C GLY A 220 9.05 -4.27 11.87
N SER A 221 9.24 -3.16 12.58
CA SER A 221 10.05 -2.03 12.12
C SER A 221 11.54 -2.39 12.08
N GLU A 222 12.28 -1.68 11.22
CA GLU A 222 13.70 -1.91 10.98
C GLU A 222 14.57 -1.67 12.22
N SER A 223 14.17 -0.74 13.09
CA SER A 223 14.96 -0.31 14.24
C SER A 223 14.59 -1.01 15.55
N ARG A 224 13.35 -1.49 15.68
CA ARG A 224 12.82 -2.04 16.94
C ARG A 224 12.33 -3.48 16.80
N GLY A 225 12.25 -4.00 15.58
CA GLY A 225 11.61 -5.29 15.34
C GLY A 225 10.10 -5.25 15.62
N LEU A 226 9.56 -6.35 16.10
CA LEU A 226 8.18 -6.48 16.52
C LEU A 226 7.97 -5.96 17.95
N SER A 227 6.82 -5.35 18.19
CA SER A 227 6.40 -4.92 19.53
C SER A 227 6.10 -6.13 20.43
N GLU A 228 6.21 -5.93 21.75
CA GLU A 228 5.84 -6.95 22.74
C GLU A 228 4.40 -7.44 22.56
N ALA A 229 3.48 -6.54 22.20
CA ALA A 229 2.09 -6.89 21.93
C ALA A 229 1.98 -7.93 20.80
N VAL A 230 2.72 -7.75 19.71
CA VAL A 230 2.73 -8.70 18.58
C VAL A 230 3.45 -10.00 18.98
N LEU A 231 4.58 -9.92 19.67
CA LEU A 231 5.32 -11.10 20.14
C LEU A 231 4.48 -11.95 21.10
N ASN A 232 3.71 -11.32 21.99
CA ASN A 232 2.81 -12.02 22.91
C ASN A 232 1.56 -12.59 22.21
N ALA A 233 1.11 -11.97 21.12
CA ALA A 233 0.00 -12.42 20.29
C ALA A 233 0.40 -13.56 19.34
N ALA A 234 1.68 -13.76 19.09
CA ALA A 234 2.17 -14.72 18.13
C ALA A 234 1.91 -16.16 18.59
N THR A 235 1.22 -16.92 17.75
CA THR A 235 1.06 -18.38 17.93
C THR A 235 2.33 -19.13 17.52
N LEU A 236 3.05 -18.58 16.55
CA LEU A 236 4.32 -19.11 16.07
C LEU A 236 5.28 -17.95 15.81
N ARG A 237 6.51 -18.08 16.29
CA ARG A 237 7.62 -17.20 15.91
C ARG A 237 8.53 -17.94 14.94
N PHE A 238 8.94 -17.25 13.90
CA PHE A 238 9.87 -17.83 12.92
C PHE A 238 10.97 -16.86 12.55
N THR A 239 12.11 -17.40 12.20
CA THR A 239 13.26 -16.63 11.70
C THR A 239 13.59 -17.00 10.26
N ILE A 240 14.10 -16.04 9.50
CA ILE A 240 14.75 -16.27 8.21
C ILE A 240 16.23 -16.50 8.50
N PRO A 241 16.74 -17.74 8.34
CA PRO A 241 18.13 -18.03 8.67
C PRO A 241 19.09 -17.18 7.84
N LEU A 242 19.99 -16.47 8.52
CA LEU A 242 21.01 -15.62 7.92
C LEU A 242 22.40 -16.16 8.19
N LYS A 243 23.37 -15.73 7.39
CA LYS A 243 24.78 -16.02 7.61
C LYS A 243 25.26 -15.33 8.90
N PRO A 244 26.11 -15.97 9.72
CA PRO A 244 26.72 -15.33 10.88
C PRO A 244 27.35 -13.97 10.53
N GLY A 245 27.08 -12.95 11.35
CA GLY A 245 27.53 -11.56 11.14
C GLY A 245 26.55 -10.67 10.38
N VAL A 246 25.43 -11.20 9.91
CA VAL A 246 24.31 -10.41 9.38
C VAL A 246 23.22 -10.36 10.45
N GLU A 247 22.95 -9.17 10.99
CA GLU A 247 22.02 -9.00 12.11
C GLU A 247 20.54 -9.13 11.69
N SER A 248 20.17 -8.53 10.56
CA SER A 248 18.78 -8.53 10.09
C SER A 248 18.70 -8.26 8.58
N LEU A 249 17.52 -8.50 8.01
CA LEU A 249 17.14 -8.06 6.66
C LEU A 249 16.34 -6.77 6.73
N ASN A 250 16.37 -6.02 5.62
CA ASN A 250 15.41 -4.96 5.40
C ASN A 250 13.97 -5.49 5.53
N ALA A 251 13.06 -4.72 6.14
CA ALA A 251 11.69 -5.16 6.43
C ALA A 251 10.91 -5.60 5.18
N ALA A 252 11.06 -4.90 4.05
CA ALA A 252 10.40 -5.28 2.80
C ALA A 252 10.98 -6.59 2.23
N THR A 253 12.27 -6.81 2.38
CA THR A 253 12.93 -8.06 1.97
C THR A 253 12.48 -9.23 2.84
N ALA A 254 12.43 -9.04 4.16
CA ALA A 254 11.92 -10.04 5.10
C ALA A 254 10.45 -10.39 4.80
N ALA A 255 9.61 -9.37 4.58
CA ALA A 255 8.22 -9.57 4.16
C ALA A 255 8.11 -10.37 2.86
N ALA A 256 8.90 -10.03 1.83
CA ALA A 256 8.88 -10.73 0.54
C ALA A 256 9.23 -12.20 0.67
N ILE A 257 10.28 -12.54 1.43
CA ILE A 257 10.70 -13.92 1.66
C ILE A 257 9.62 -14.68 2.44
N ALA A 258 9.11 -14.08 3.53
CA ALA A 258 8.09 -14.72 4.35
C ALA A 258 6.79 -14.96 3.58
N LEU A 259 6.30 -13.94 2.87
CA LEU A 259 5.08 -14.05 2.08
C LEU A 259 5.22 -15.07 0.95
N PHE A 260 6.34 -15.06 0.21
CA PHE A 260 6.57 -15.99 -0.87
C PHE A 260 6.59 -17.44 -0.37
N HIS A 261 7.32 -17.70 0.71
CA HIS A 261 7.42 -19.06 1.27
C HIS A 261 6.09 -19.55 1.82
N LEU A 262 5.45 -18.74 2.69
CA LEU A 262 4.26 -19.17 3.44
C LEU A 262 3.00 -19.21 2.57
N SER A 263 2.85 -18.33 1.55
CA SER A 263 1.68 -18.34 0.66
C SER A 263 1.52 -19.64 -0.13
N GLY A 264 2.65 -20.30 -0.44
CA GLY A 264 2.67 -21.57 -1.18
C GLY A 264 2.38 -22.80 -0.33
N LEU A 265 2.30 -22.67 0.99
CA LEU A 265 2.08 -23.83 1.88
C LEU A 265 0.59 -24.23 1.93
N PRO A 266 0.30 -25.52 2.11
CA PRO A 266 -1.05 -26.00 2.35
C PRO A 266 -1.56 -25.48 3.71
N THR A 267 -2.88 -25.31 3.80
CA THR A 267 -3.54 -25.04 5.08
C THR A 267 -3.67 -26.32 5.90
N GLU A 268 -3.53 -26.18 7.21
CA GLU A 268 -3.82 -27.27 8.14
C GLU A 268 -5.24 -27.79 7.89
N THR A 269 -5.36 -29.10 7.68
CA THR A 269 -6.68 -29.75 7.67
C THR A 269 -7.24 -29.64 9.07
N ALA A 270 -8.48 -29.12 9.19
CA ALA A 270 -9.19 -29.17 10.46
C ALA A 270 -9.19 -30.63 10.96
N GLN A 271 -8.52 -30.88 12.07
CA GLN A 271 -8.66 -32.18 12.76
C GLN A 271 -10.11 -32.24 13.22
N SER A 272 -10.89 -33.08 12.55
CA SER A 272 -12.27 -33.40 12.88
C SER A 272 -12.36 -34.15 14.20
#